data_929b61aac641ead00ffba21dc21b5811
#
_entry.id   929b61aac641ead00ffba21dc21b5811
#
_cell.length_a   1.000
_cell.length_b   1.000
_cell.length_c   1.000
_cell.angle_alpha   90.00
_cell.angle_beta   90.00
_cell.angle_gamma   90.00
#
_symmetry.space_group_name_H-M   'P 1'
#
loop_
_entity.id
_entity.type
_entity.pdbx_description
1 polymer ?
#
loop_
_entity_poly.entity_id
_entity_poly.type
_entity_poly.pdbx_seq_one_letter_code
_entity_poly.pdbx_strand_id
1 'polypeptide(L)'
;MADYIVELKDSVFCETPLAEADFNKVWDHFGTVFSYVKLFGLMHRIYPIHADGERVASTDQAAGYEAVLDGPASLFSKSQKYGIRMANFLPALPLCDRWEMSAEILVDETRGETRQFTLDHTEGLDSHYSAGDQFDSDVERTLTRKWERANTDWELVREDDVFDLGAEVMIPDFAIEHPDGRRTILEIVGFWTPEYLDAKLEKIRKVEADNFVLAVSEQLDCASEEFGSVADRVLWFKTGIHVYDVVDLAEQYATEMP
;
A
#
# COMPACT_ATOMS: atom_id res chain seq x y z
N MET A 1 1.31 19.77 18.51
CA MET A 1 1.23 18.39 18.00
C MET A 1 1.79 18.39 16.60
N ALA A 2 2.69 17.50 16.29
CA ALA A 2 3.39 17.56 15.04
C ALA A 2 2.52 16.99 13.90
N ASP A 3 2.36 17.79 12.86
CA ASP A 3 1.87 17.32 11.57
C ASP A 3 3.09 16.76 10.83
N TYR A 4 3.00 15.48 10.43
CA TYR A 4 4.11 14.82 9.75
C TYR A 4 3.76 14.67 8.28
N ILE A 5 4.55 15.27 7.40
CA ILE A 5 4.68 14.84 6.02
C ILE A 5 5.99 14.05 5.98
N VAL A 6 5.91 12.76 5.70
CA VAL A 6 7.08 11.91 5.54
C VAL A 6 7.18 11.58 4.07
N GLU A 7 8.20 12.09 3.42
CA GLU A 7 8.62 11.65 2.11
C GLU A 7 9.64 10.54 2.30
N LEU A 8 9.27 9.33 1.92
CA LEU A 8 10.18 8.21 1.87
C LEU A 8 10.72 8.10 0.44
N LYS A 9 12.02 8.27 0.32
CA LYS A 9 12.72 7.99 -0.93
C LYS A 9 13.51 6.70 -0.74
N ASP A 10 12.97 5.61 -1.22
CA ASP A 10 13.74 4.39 -1.39
C ASP A 10 14.47 4.49 -2.73
N SER A 11 15.76 4.77 -2.67
CA SER A 11 16.59 4.86 -3.85
C SER A 11 17.59 3.70 -3.82
N VAL A 12 17.17 2.56 -4.33
CA VAL A 12 18.15 1.56 -4.75
C VAL A 12 18.77 2.07 -6.04
N PHE A 13 19.88 2.81 -5.90
CA PHE A 13 20.61 3.34 -7.06
C PHE A 13 21.39 2.19 -7.71
N CYS A 14 20.92 1.75 -8.87
CA CYS A 14 21.80 1.11 -9.85
C CYS A 14 22.23 2.18 -10.86
N GLU A 15 23.54 2.26 -11.16
CA GLU A 15 24.10 3.15 -12.19
C GLU A 15 23.71 2.74 -13.63
N THR A 16 22.99 1.63 -13.76
CA THR A 16 22.46 1.08 -15.02
C THR A 16 20.98 0.75 -14.87
N PRO A 17 20.19 0.77 -15.96
CA PRO A 17 18.82 0.28 -15.94
C PRO A 17 18.78 -1.10 -15.29
N LEU A 18 17.89 -1.27 -14.30
CA LEU A 18 17.74 -2.52 -13.58
C LEU A 18 17.43 -3.65 -14.56
N ALA A 19 18.21 -4.73 -14.53
CA ALA A 19 17.79 -5.97 -15.12
C ALA A 19 16.58 -6.50 -14.33
N GLU A 20 15.70 -7.27 -14.98
CA GLU A 20 14.48 -7.82 -14.37
C GLU A 20 14.74 -8.50 -13.00
N ALA A 21 15.88 -9.18 -12.85
CA ALA A 21 16.29 -9.80 -11.58
C ALA A 21 16.66 -8.79 -10.47
N ASP A 22 17.07 -7.57 -10.84
CA ASP A 22 17.41 -6.52 -9.89
C ASP A 22 16.17 -5.72 -9.49
N PHE A 23 15.18 -5.61 -10.39
CA PHE A 23 13.87 -5.04 -10.09
C PHE A 23 13.17 -5.82 -8.97
N ASN A 24 13.14 -7.15 -9.05
CA ASN A 24 12.56 -8.00 -8.02
C ASN A 24 13.22 -7.82 -6.65
N LYS A 25 14.55 -7.59 -6.59
CA LYS A 25 15.24 -7.30 -5.33
C LYS A 25 14.87 -5.95 -4.73
N VAL A 26 14.77 -4.92 -5.56
CA VAL A 26 14.31 -3.59 -5.12
C VAL A 26 12.91 -3.70 -4.58
N TRP A 27 12.06 -4.43 -5.29
CA TRP A 27 10.67 -4.65 -4.92
C TRP A 27 10.52 -5.43 -3.62
N ASP A 28 11.27 -6.52 -3.43
CA ASP A 28 11.23 -7.33 -2.22
C ASP A 28 11.49 -6.48 -0.96
N HIS A 29 12.48 -5.60 -1.00
CA HIS A 29 12.80 -4.72 0.13
C HIS A 29 11.77 -3.62 0.31
N PHE A 30 11.37 -2.95 -0.75
CA PHE A 30 10.34 -1.91 -0.72
C PHE A 30 8.98 -2.48 -0.33
N GLY A 31 8.59 -3.63 -0.89
CA GLY A 31 7.37 -4.35 -0.56
C GLY A 31 7.29 -4.69 0.93
N THR A 32 8.41 -5.10 1.54
CA THR A 32 8.49 -5.35 2.97
C THR A 32 8.21 -4.08 3.78
N VAL A 33 8.87 -2.96 3.48
CA VAL A 33 8.62 -1.68 4.17
C VAL A 33 7.20 -1.20 3.92
N PHE A 34 6.70 -1.38 2.70
CA PHE A 34 5.36 -0.99 2.33
C PHE A 34 4.27 -1.79 3.08
N SER A 35 4.51 -3.07 3.38
CA SER A 35 3.62 -3.85 4.25
C SER A 35 3.44 -3.19 5.62
N TYR A 36 4.50 -2.59 6.17
CA TYR A 36 4.39 -1.83 7.42
C TYR A 36 3.63 -0.51 7.26
N VAL A 37 3.70 0.15 6.09
CA VAL A 37 2.85 1.31 5.79
C VAL A 37 1.37 0.92 5.87
N LYS A 38 1.01 -0.19 5.26
CA LYS A 38 -0.36 -0.76 5.33
C LYS A 38 -0.72 -1.20 6.74
N LEU A 39 0.15 -1.93 7.43
CA LEU A 39 -0.06 -2.40 8.80
C LEU A 39 -0.44 -1.27 9.75
N PHE A 40 0.32 -0.18 9.71
CA PHE A 40 0.05 0.96 10.57
C PHE A 40 -1.08 1.85 10.05
N GLY A 41 -1.71 1.48 8.92
CA GLY A 41 -2.81 2.21 8.31
C GLY A 41 -2.40 3.64 7.97
N LEU A 42 -1.21 3.80 7.40
CA LEU A 42 -0.69 5.09 6.95
C LEU A 42 -1.28 5.42 5.58
N MET A 43 -1.81 6.62 5.45
CA MET A 43 -2.23 7.14 4.15
C MET A 43 -0.99 7.42 3.30
N HIS A 44 -1.01 6.96 2.06
CA HIS A 44 0.18 6.99 1.22
C HIS A 44 -0.16 7.20 -0.25
N ARG A 45 0.84 7.76 -0.95
CA ARG A 45 0.93 7.78 -2.41
C ARG A 45 2.33 7.31 -2.80
N ILE A 46 2.43 6.46 -3.82
CA ILE A 46 3.69 5.90 -4.27
C ILE A 46 3.96 6.38 -5.68
N TYR A 47 5.17 6.86 -5.89
CA TYR A 47 5.63 7.38 -7.17
C TYR A 47 6.89 6.63 -7.60
N PRO A 48 6.97 6.14 -8.83
CA PRO A 48 8.22 5.62 -9.36
C PRO A 48 9.21 6.78 -9.55
N ILE A 49 10.47 6.56 -9.17
CA ILE A 49 11.53 7.57 -9.28
C ILE A 49 12.71 7.04 -10.08
N HIS A 50 13.37 7.94 -10.78
CA HIS A 50 14.65 7.69 -11.44
C HIS A 50 15.81 7.68 -10.43
N ALA A 51 17.00 7.27 -10.86
CA ALA A 51 18.21 7.18 -10.02
C ALA A 51 18.66 8.53 -9.41
N ASP A 52 18.28 9.66 -10.00
CA ASP A 52 18.53 11.02 -9.49
C ASP A 52 17.44 11.51 -8.52
N GLY A 53 16.42 10.68 -8.26
CA GLY A 53 15.29 10.97 -7.37
C GLY A 53 14.14 11.75 -8.02
N GLU A 54 14.21 12.03 -9.33
CA GLU A 54 13.08 12.64 -10.04
C GLU A 54 11.98 11.60 -10.32
N ARG A 55 10.71 12.01 -10.16
CA ARG A 55 9.55 11.15 -10.47
C ARG A 55 9.48 10.87 -11.96
N VAL A 56 9.21 9.63 -12.32
CA VAL A 56 9.03 9.19 -13.70
C VAL A 56 7.57 8.82 -13.98
N ALA A 57 7.20 8.79 -15.26
CA ALA A 57 5.82 8.55 -15.68
C ALA A 57 5.48 7.06 -15.88
N SER A 58 6.46 6.17 -15.75
CA SER A 58 6.29 4.73 -15.91
C SER A 58 7.26 3.96 -15.03
N THR A 59 6.82 2.81 -14.52
CA THR A 59 7.64 1.87 -13.76
C THR A 59 8.80 1.30 -14.56
N ASP A 60 8.71 1.23 -15.89
CA ASP A 60 9.80 0.78 -16.77
C ASP A 60 11.08 1.63 -16.67
N GLN A 61 10.94 2.87 -16.16
CA GLN A 61 12.05 3.82 -15.98
C GLN A 61 12.45 3.96 -14.51
N ALA A 62 11.78 3.24 -13.63
CA ALA A 62 12.01 3.39 -12.19
C ALA A 62 13.34 2.74 -11.78
N ALA A 63 14.10 3.47 -10.96
CA ALA A 63 15.24 2.96 -10.20
C ALA A 63 14.90 2.77 -8.71
N GLY A 64 13.71 3.19 -8.31
CA GLY A 64 13.20 3.10 -6.95
C GLY A 64 11.80 3.72 -6.84
N TYR A 65 11.33 3.88 -5.61
CA TYR A 65 10.01 4.43 -5.32
C TYR A 65 10.10 5.50 -4.23
N GLU A 66 9.29 6.53 -4.39
CA GLU A 66 9.02 7.53 -3.37
C GLU A 66 7.64 7.26 -2.78
N ALA A 67 7.57 7.00 -1.48
CA ALA A 67 6.31 6.92 -0.76
C ALA A 67 6.06 8.22 0.00
N VAL A 68 5.02 8.94 -0.39
CA VAL A 68 4.55 10.12 0.35
C VAL A 68 3.52 9.64 1.37
N LEU A 69 3.84 9.78 2.64
CA LEU A 69 2.97 9.40 3.74
C LEU A 69 2.26 10.65 4.26
N ASP A 70 0.97 10.75 3.95
CA ASP A 70 0.12 11.83 4.42
C ASP A 70 -0.53 11.48 5.77
N GLY A 71 -0.53 12.43 6.69
CA GLY A 71 -1.29 12.31 7.93
C GLY A 71 -2.66 12.98 7.80
N PRO A 72 -3.71 12.49 8.49
CA PRO A 72 -4.98 13.21 8.59
C PRO A 72 -4.84 14.59 9.25
N ALA A 73 -3.66 14.97 9.64
CA ALA A 73 -3.37 16.24 10.28
C ALA A 73 -3.43 17.44 9.32
N SER A 74 -3.27 17.26 8.01
CA SER A 74 -3.52 18.33 7.02
C SER A 74 -4.99 18.71 6.93
N LEU A 75 -5.90 17.84 7.43
CA LEU A 75 -7.35 17.97 7.28
C LEU A 75 -8.11 18.04 8.61
N PHE A 76 -7.62 17.38 9.66
CA PHE A 76 -8.27 17.42 10.98
C PHE A 76 -7.25 17.51 12.11
N SER A 77 -7.34 18.59 12.88
CA SER A 77 -6.60 18.81 14.11
C SER A 77 -6.47 17.55 14.97
N LYS A 78 -5.21 17.10 15.22
CA LYS A 78 -4.83 16.49 16.51
C LYS A 78 -5.12 15.01 16.71
N SER A 79 -4.73 14.13 15.83
CA SER A 79 -4.71 12.72 16.21
C SER A 79 -3.32 12.28 16.69
N GLN A 80 -3.09 12.30 18.02
CA GLN A 80 -1.92 11.65 18.64
C GLN A 80 -1.75 10.20 18.16
N LYS A 81 -2.87 9.54 17.82
CA LYS A 81 -2.88 8.17 17.29
C LYS A 81 -2.13 8.02 15.97
N TYR A 82 -2.21 9.02 15.08
CA TYR A 82 -1.51 8.95 13.82
C TYR A 82 0.00 9.15 13.97
N GLY A 83 0.40 10.12 14.79
CA GLY A 83 1.82 10.30 15.13
C GLY A 83 2.44 9.06 15.77
N ILE A 84 1.69 8.32 16.60
CA ILE A 84 2.12 7.04 17.17
C ILE A 84 2.27 5.97 16.06
N ARG A 85 1.33 5.90 15.10
CA ARG A 85 1.43 4.97 13.97
C ARG A 85 2.67 5.25 13.12
N MET A 86 2.92 6.52 12.81
CA MET A 86 4.11 6.95 12.08
C MET A 86 5.38 6.59 12.85
N ALA A 87 5.44 6.88 14.15
CA ALA A 87 6.59 6.52 15.00
C ALA A 87 6.83 5.00 15.05
N ASN A 88 5.77 4.20 15.08
CA ASN A 88 5.87 2.74 15.02
C ASN A 88 6.32 2.24 13.65
N PHE A 89 6.02 2.98 12.59
CA PHE A 89 6.46 2.63 11.23
C PHE A 89 7.97 2.87 11.02
N LEU A 90 8.54 3.94 11.61
CA LEU A 90 9.94 4.32 11.36
C LEU A 90 10.96 3.16 11.48
N PRO A 91 10.84 2.24 12.47
CA PRO A 91 11.75 1.09 12.56
C PRO A 91 11.67 0.11 11.37
N ALA A 92 10.70 0.23 10.49
CA ALA A 92 10.67 -0.59 9.28
C ALA A 92 11.63 -0.10 8.19
N LEU A 93 12.02 1.18 8.19
CA LEU A 93 12.90 1.76 7.17
C LEU A 93 14.24 1.06 7.04
N PRO A 94 14.94 0.68 8.15
CA PRO A 94 16.21 -0.04 8.06
C PRO A 94 16.10 -1.48 7.54
N LEU A 95 14.91 -1.96 7.16
CA LEU A 95 14.75 -3.20 6.40
C LEU A 95 15.14 -3.02 4.92
N CYS A 96 15.14 -1.77 4.41
CA CYS A 96 15.70 -1.43 3.12
C CYS A 96 17.22 -1.16 3.22
N ASP A 97 17.98 -1.63 2.24
CA ASP A 97 19.42 -1.42 2.18
C ASP A 97 19.78 0.06 1.97
N ARG A 98 18.96 0.77 1.21
CA ARG A 98 19.13 2.20 0.90
C ARG A 98 17.81 2.92 0.99
N TRP A 99 17.72 3.86 1.92
CA TRP A 99 16.54 4.66 2.13
C TRP A 99 16.92 6.06 2.61
N GLU A 100 16.09 7.01 2.33
CA GLU A 100 16.13 8.37 2.84
C GLU A 100 14.71 8.77 3.27
N MET A 101 14.60 9.45 4.39
CA MET A 101 13.35 9.96 4.93
C MET A 101 13.49 11.45 5.23
N SER A 102 12.48 12.21 4.82
CA SER A 102 12.33 13.61 5.16
C SER A 102 10.96 13.84 5.75
N ALA A 103 10.88 14.55 6.87
CA ALA A 103 9.64 14.87 7.54
C ALA A 103 9.59 16.31 8.02
N GLU A 104 8.46 16.97 7.88
CA GLU A 104 8.20 18.26 8.52
C GLU A 104 7.49 18.04 9.85
N ILE A 105 8.10 18.46 10.95
CA ILE A 105 7.61 18.26 12.31
C ILE A 105 7.12 19.58 12.89
N LEU A 106 5.85 19.67 13.28
CA LEU A 106 5.29 20.80 14.00
C LEU A 106 5.74 20.73 15.46
N VAL A 107 6.68 21.61 15.86
CA VAL A 107 7.25 21.64 17.22
C VAL A 107 6.52 22.57 18.17
N ASP A 108 5.86 23.61 17.67
CA ASP A 108 5.02 24.53 18.44
C ASP A 108 3.72 24.83 17.71
N GLU A 109 2.63 24.22 18.19
CA GLU A 109 1.30 24.37 17.61
C GLU A 109 0.76 25.81 17.73
N THR A 110 1.13 26.51 18.80
CA THR A 110 0.65 27.88 19.05
C THR A 110 1.27 28.90 18.10
N ARG A 111 2.50 28.62 17.66
CA ARG A 111 3.26 29.48 16.76
C ARG A 111 3.30 28.99 15.32
N GLY A 112 2.82 27.76 15.09
CA GLY A 112 2.94 27.09 13.80
C GLY A 112 4.41 26.82 13.42
N GLU A 113 5.30 26.66 14.42
CA GLU A 113 6.73 26.44 14.18
C GLU A 113 6.95 25.01 13.74
N THR A 114 7.46 24.82 12.51
CA THR A 114 7.83 23.51 11.95
C THR A 114 9.35 23.37 11.88
N ARG A 115 9.83 22.14 11.90
CA ARG A 115 11.23 21.76 11.66
C ARG A 115 11.32 20.59 10.73
N GLN A 116 12.28 20.68 9.82
CA GLN A 116 12.65 19.57 8.96
C GLN A 116 13.42 18.53 9.76
N PHE A 117 13.03 17.28 9.63
CA PHE A 117 13.70 16.11 10.17
C PHE A 117 14.08 15.18 9.02
N THR A 118 15.32 14.76 8.95
CA THR A 118 15.83 13.86 7.92
C THR A 118 16.58 12.70 8.56
N LEU A 119 16.43 11.52 8.00
CA LEU A 119 17.20 10.33 8.31
C LEU A 119 17.52 9.59 7.02
N ASP A 120 18.61 8.85 7.02
CA ASP A 120 18.97 7.97 5.91
C ASP A 120 19.65 6.67 6.38
N HIS A 121 19.91 5.78 5.43
CA HIS A 121 20.54 4.48 5.67
C HIS A 121 21.98 4.55 6.22
N THR A 122 22.63 5.73 6.20
CA THR A 122 24.01 5.91 6.72
C THR A 122 24.05 6.18 8.22
N GLU A 123 22.91 6.44 8.86
CA GLU A 123 22.81 6.70 10.30
C GLU A 123 23.08 5.46 11.17
N GLY A 124 23.25 4.28 10.57
CA GLY A 124 23.56 3.03 11.27
C GLY A 124 22.43 2.56 12.18
N LEU A 125 21.20 2.80 11.78
CA LEU A 125 20.00 2.32 12.48
C LEU A 125 19.72 0.88 12.10
N ASP A 126 19.33 0.09 13.11
CA ASP A 126 18.90 -1.30 12.91
C ASP A 126 17.39 -1.40 13.14
N SER A 127 16.73 -2.23 12.32
CA SER A 127 15.34 -2.58 12.53
C SER A 127 15.21 -3.62 13.65
N HIS A 128 14.21 -3.46 14.51
CA HIS A 128 13.77 -4.52 15.41
C HIS A 128 12.65 -5.37 14.79
N TYR A 129 12.19 -5.01 13.59
CA TYR A 129 11.29 -5.83 12.80
C TYR A 129 12.08 -6.84 11.99
N SER A 130 11.47 -7.96 11.65
CA SER A 130 12.05 -8.94 10.73
C SER A 130 11.35 -8.90 9.39
N ALA A 131 12.07 -9.15 8.31
CA ALA A 131 11.52 -9.20 6.96
C ALA A 131 10.40 -10.26 6.79
N GLY A 132 10.22 -11.15 7.77
CA GLY A 132 9.16 -12.16 7.79
C GLY A 132 7.96 -11.82 8.69
N ASP A 133 8.04 -10.74 9.46
CA ASP A 133 6.93 -10.28 10.32
C ASP A 133 5.91 -9.51 9.47
N GLN A 134 5.23 -10.23 8.58
CA GLN A 134 4.15 -9.65 7.78
C GLN A 134 2.93 -9.47 8.66
N PHE A 135 2.76 -8.27 9.16
CA PHE A 135 1.58 -7.89 9.91
C PHE A 135 0.54 -7.33 8.94
N ASP A 136 -0.65 -7.89 8.99
CA ASP A 136 -1.79 -7.45 8.20
C ASP A 136 -2.66 -6.47 9.00
N SER A 137 -3.46 -5.68 8.34
CA SER A 137 -4.60 -5.04 8.99
C SER A 137 -5.46 -6.11 9.68
N ASP A 138 -6.25 -5.74 10.69
CA ASP A 138 -7.10 -6.72 11.38
C ASP A 138 -8.06 -7.44 10.43
N VAL A 139 -8.50 -6.76 9.35
CA VAL A 139 -9.38 -7.33 8.33
C VAL A 139 -8.62 -8.34 7.49
N GLU A 140 -7.45 -7.98 6.97
CA GLU A 140 -6.59 -8.85 6.17
C GLU A 140 -6.14 -10.08 6.95
N ARG A 141 -5.65 -9.88 8.19
CA ARG A 141 -5.25 -10.98 9.08
C ARG A 141 -6.41 -11.95 9.33
N THR A 142 -7.61 -11.41 9.52
CA THR A 142 -8.81 -12.21 9.75
C THR A 142 -9.19 -12.97 8.49
N LEU A 143 -9.09 -12.36 7.31
CA LEU A 143 -9.34 -13.01 6.03
C LEU A 143 -8.34 -14.16 5.81
N THR A 144 -7.04 -13.91 5.96
CA THR A 144 -5.98 -14.91 5.80
C THR A 144 -6.22 -16.13 6.71
N ARG A 145 -6.49 -15.91 8.00
CA ARG A 145 -6.78 -17.00 8.95
C ARG A 145 -8.04 -17.81 8.61
N LYS A 146 -9.05 -17.16 8.04
CA LYS A 146 -10.25 -17.85 7.59
C LYS A 146 -9.97 -18.64 6.32
N TRP A 147 -9.14 -18.09 5.43
CA TRP A 147 -8.76 -18.74 4.17
C TRP A 147 -7.99 -20.04 4.41
N GLU A 148 -7.01 -20.03 5.32
CA GLU A 148 -6.26 -21.22 5.74
C GLU A 148 -7.15 -22.39 6.22
N ARG A 149 -8.37 -22.08 6.66
CA ARG A 149 -9.35 -23.06 7.18
C ARG A 149 -10.47 -23.37 6.20
N ALA A 150 -10.53 -22.62 5.12
CA ALA A 150 -11.55 -22.81 4.12
C ALA A 150 -11.25 -24.05 3.26
N ASN A 151 -12.29 -24.73 2.82
CA ASN A 151 -12.17 -25.83 1.86
C ASN A 151 -12.42 -25.28 0.45
N THR A 152 -11.37 -24.75 -0.17
CA THR A 152 -11.39 -24.18 -1.51
C THR A 152 -10.10 -24.54 -2.23
N ASP A 153 -10.14 -24.64 -3.55
CA ASP A 153 -8.95 -24.84 -4.40
C ASP A 153 -8.24 -23.52 -4.71
N TRP A 154 -8.85 -22.38 -4.36
CA TRP A 154 -8.26 -21.05 -4.51
C TRP A 154 -7.27 -20.77 -3.40
N GLU A 155 -6.11 -20.26 -3.75
CA GLU A 155 -5.07 -19.80 -2.83
C GLU A 155 -5.11 -18.27 -2.68
N LEU A 156 -5.03 -17.79 -1.44
CA LEU A 156 -4.89 -16.36 -1.14
C LEU A 156 -3.40 -16.04 -1.00
N VAL A 157 -2.88 -15.31 -1.96
CA VAL A 157 -1.46 -14.91 -2.01
C VAL A 157 -1.38 -13.42 -1.72
N ARG A 158 -0.38 -13.01 -0.95
CA ARG A 158 -0.12 -11.58 -0.82
C ARG A 158 0.34 -11.04 -2.16
N GLU A 159 -0.24 -9.89 -2.49
CA GLU A 159 0.09 -9.25 -3.74
C GLU A 159 1.36 -8.42 -3.61
N ASP A 160 2.29 -8.65 -4.49
CA ASP A 160 3.52 -7.89 -4.69
C ASP A 160 3.60 -7.28 -6.09
N ASP A 161 2.60 -7.52 -6.94
CA ASP A 161 2.50 -6.86 -8.23
C ASP A 161 2.16 -5.37 -8.11
N VAL A 162 2.77 -4.58 -8.97
CA VAL A 162 2.60 -3.14 -9.03
C VAL A 162 1.72 -2.78 -10.22
N PHE A 163 0.58 -2.15 -9.94
CA PHE A 163 -0.22 -1.54 -10.99
C PHE A 163 0.36 -0.17 -11.33
N ASP A 164 0.89 -0.04 -12.55
CA ASP A 164 1.30 1.26 -13.11
C ASP A 164 0.05 2.05 -13.48
N LEU A 165 -0.18 3.15 -12.79
CA LEU A 165 -1.28 4.09 -13.05
C LEU A 165 -0.78 5.36 -13.76
N GLY A 166 0.40 5.30 -14.38
CA GLY A 166 1.13 6.42 -14.96
C GLY A 166 2.07 7.06 -13.94
N ALA A 167 1.77 8.28 -13.51
CA ALA A 167 2.63 9.00 -12.55
C ALA A 167 2.60 8.43 -11.12
N GLU A 168 1.69 7.51 -10.83
CA GLU A 168 1.55 6.84 -9.52
C GLU A 168 1.49 5.33 -9.72
N VAL A 169 1.74 4.57 -8.65
CA VAL A 169 1.52 3.14 -8.62
C VAL A 169 0.54 2.74 -7.53
N MET A 170 -0.09 1.58 -7.72
CA MET A 170 -0.94 0.95 -6.72
C MET A 170 -0.46 -0.47 -6.48
N ILE A 171 -0.44 -0.86 -5.21
CA ILE A 171 -0.12 -2.22 -4.77
C ILE A 171 -1.37 -2.76 -4.11
N PRO A 172 -2.04 -3.76 -4.69
CA PRO A 172 -3.20 -4.41 -4.10
C PRO A 172 -2.86 -5.14 -2.79
N ASP A 173 -3.87 -5.64 -2.11
CA ASP A 173 -3.66 -6.36 -0.86
C ASP A 173 -3.38 -7.84 -1.10
N PHE A 174 -4.09 -8.46 -2.06
CA PHE A 174 -3.98 -9.89 -2.35
C PHE A 174 -4.18 -10.20 -3.83
N ALA A 175 -3.57 -11.31 -4.25
CA ALA A 175 -4.00 -12.10 -5.39
C ALA A 175 -4.74 -13.35 -4.90
N ILE A 176 -5.66 -13.85 -5.71
CA ILE A 176 -6.39 -15.10 -5.49
C ILE A 176 -6.14 -15.98 -6.70
N GLU A 177 -5.43 -17.05 -6.49
CA GLU A 177 -4.91 -17.91 -7.55
C GLU A 177 -5.58 -19.29 -7.53
N HIS A 178 -5.84 -19.83 -8.71
CA HIS A 178 -6.38 -21.17 -8.88
C HIS A 178 -5.34 -22.08 -9.55
N PRO A 179 -5.28 -23.39 -9.19
CA PRO A 179 -4.32 -24.33 -9.79
C PRO A 179 -4.41 -24.50 -11.31
N ASP A 180 -5.51 -24.06 -11.92
CA ASP A 180 -5.67 -24.05 -13.39
C ASP A 180 -5.03 -22.82 -14.07
N GLY A 181 -4.41 -21.92 -13.32
CA GLY A 181 -3.73 -20.72 -13.83
C GLY A 181 -4.60 -19.46 -13.86
N ARG A 182 -5.85 -19.52 -13.40
CA ARG A 182 -6.69 -18.32 -13.26
C ARG A 182 -6.30 -17.50 -12.03
N ARG A 183 -6.38 -16.18 -12.15
CA ARG A 183 -6.00 -15.23 -11.10
C ARG A 183 -6.97 -14.06 -11.01
N THR A 184 -7.25 -13.61 -9.79
CA THR A 184 -8.03 -12.42 -9.45
C THR A 184 -7.26 -11.58 -8.47
N ILE A 185 -7.29 -10.26 -8.63
CA ILE A 185 -6.66 -9.30 -7.73
C ILE A 185 -7.71 -8.74 -6.78
N LEU A 186 -7.42 -8.77 -5.48
CA LEU A 186 -8.31 -8.28 -4.44
C LEU A 186 -7.71 -7.07 -3.73
N GLU A 187 -8.46 -5.98 -3.70
CA GLU A 187 -8.18 -4.80 -2.90
C GLU A 187 -9.23 -4.64 -1.80
N ILE A 188 -8.79 -4.39 -0.57
CA ILE A 188 -9.66 -4.19 0.59
C ILE A 188 -9.76 -2.71 0.91
N VAL A 189 -10.95 -2.16 0.79
CA VAL A 189 -11.25 -0.77 1.11
C VAL A 189 -11.91 -0.73 2.49
N GLY A 190 -11.09 -0.50 3.51
CA GLY A 190 -11.49 -0.50 4.91
C GLY A 190 -11.98 0.87 5.40
N PHE A 191 -11.79 1.13 6.71
CA PHE A 191 -12.20 2.38 7.34
C PHE A 191 -11.19 3.50 7.06
N TRP A 192 -11.62 4.55 6.35
CA TRP A 192 -10.80 5.69 5.95
C TRP A 192 -11.50 7.03 6.18
N THR A 193 -10.76 8.13 6.15
CA THR A 193 -11.39 9.46 6.09
C THR A 193 -11.97 9.71 4.70
N PRO A 194 -13.01 10.56 4.55
CA PRO A 194 -13.63 10.85 3.25
C PRO A 194 -12.61 11.26 2.19
N GLU A 195 -11.64 12.08 2.56
CA GLU A 195 -10.64 12.61 1.63
C GLU A 195 -9.67 11.51 1.12
N TYR A 196 -9.34 10.56 1.98
CA TYR A 196 -8.54 9.40 1.57
C TYR A 196 -9.34 8.45 0.69
N LEU A 197 -10.61 8.27 0.99
CA LEU A 197 -11.51 7.48 0.16
C LEU A 197 -11.57 8.06 -1.26
N ASP A 198 -11.73 9.39 -1.40
CA ASP A 198 -11.73 10.05 -2.71
C ASP A 198 -10.44 9.78 -3.49
N ALA A 199 -9.27 9.93 -2.85
CA ALA A 199 -7.99 9.63 -3.47
C ALA A 199 -7.84 8.15 -3.87
N LYS A 200 -8.35 7.23 -3.04
CA LYS A 200 -8.35 5.79 -3.33
C LYS A 200 -9.27 5.46 -4.49
N LEU A 201 -10.47 6.06 -4.52
CA LEU A 201 -11.42 5.90 -5.63
C LEU A 201 -10.84 6.40 -6.96
N GLU A 202 -10.11 7.52 -6.95
CA GLU A 202 -9.42 8.00 -8.14
C GLU A 202 -8.39 7.01 -8.68
N LYS A 203 -7.65 6.35 -7.79
CA LYS A 203 -6.69 5.29 -8.16
C LYS A 203 -7.39 4.07 -8.73
N ILE A 204 -8.41 3.57 -8.02
CA ILE A 204 -9.19 2.40 -8.44
C ILE A 204 -9.82 2.62 -9.82
N ARG A 205 -10.34 3.82 -10.11
CA ARG A 205 -10.89 4.16 -11.43
C ARG A 205 -9.88 4.11 -12.57
N LYS A 206 -8.57 4.24 -12.27
CA LYS A 206 -7.48 4.14 -13.24
C LYS A 206 -7.03 2.70 -13.49
N VAL A 207 -7.45 1.75 -12.65
CA VAL A 207 -7.10 0.34 -12.83
C VAL A 207 -7.83 -0.22 -14.04
N GLU A 208 -7.07 -0.60 -15.05
CA GLU A 208 -7.56 -1.22 -16.29
C GLU A 208 -7.30 -2.73 -16.25
N ALA A 209 -7.92 -3.44 -15.30
CA ALA A 209 -7.79 -4.89 -15.16
C ALA A 209 -9.17 -5.56 -14.99
N ASP A 210 -9.44 -6.53 -15.84
CA ASP A 210 -10.73 -7.24 -15.83
C ASP A 210 -10.89 -8.18 -14.63
N ASN A 211 -9.78 -8.62 -14.05
CA ASN A 211 -9.72 -9.48 -12.88
C ASN A 211 -9.51 -8.75 -11.55
N PHE A 212 -9.77 -7.45 -11.50
CA PHE A 212 -9.65 -6.64 -10.29
C PHE A 212 -10.98 -6.55 -9.56
N VAL A 213 -11.01 -6.97 -8.29
CA VAL A 213 -12.21 -6.98 -7.44
C VAL A 213 -11.96 -6.25 -6.13
N LEU A 214 -13.04 -5.75 -5.51
CA LEU A 214 -12.98 -4.96 -4.29
C LEU A 214 -13.74 -5.62 -3.15
N ALA A 215 -13.19 -5.58 -1.94
CA ALA A 215 -13.94 -5.80 -0.72
C ALA A 215 -14.06 -4.47 0.03
N VAL A 216 -15.26 -3.93 0.15
CA VAL A 216 -15.53 -2.58 0.67
C VAL A 216 -16.32 -2.65 1.97
N SER A 217 -15.87 -1.89 2.98
CA SER A 217 -16.60 -1.80 4.25
C SER A 217 -17.89 -1.00 4.09
N GLU A 218 -19.03 -1.57 4.55
CA GLU A 218 -20.32 -0.87 4.61
C GLU A 218 -20.32 0.35 5.57
N GLN A 219 -19.23 0.54 6.34
CA GLN A 219 -19.07 1.73 7.19
C GLN A 219 -18.63 2.97 6.42
N LEU A 220 -18.20 2.77 5.16
CA LEU A 220 -17.88 3.87 4.26
C LEU A 220 -19.19 4.40 3.65
N ASP A 221 -19.33 5.72 3.65
CA ASP A 221 -20.48 6.39 3.02
C ASP A 221 -20.19 6.60 1.53
N CYS A 222 -20.18 5.49 0.78
CA CYS A 222 -19.96 5.49 -0.67
C CYS A 222 -20.89 4.48 -1.36
N ALA A 223 -21.12 4.69 -2.63
CA ALA A 223 -21.94 3.81 -3.48
C ALA A 223 -21.08 3.05 -4.48
N SER A 224 -21.54 1.88 -4.95
CA SER A 224 -20.80 1.06 -5.90
C SER A 224 -20.43 1.81 -7.17
N GLU A 225 -21.28 2.72 -7.64
CA GLU A 225 -21.09 3.52 -8.85
C GLU A 225 -19.86 4.44 -8.76
N GLU A 226 -19.41 4.76 -7.56
CA GLU A 226 -18.23 5.59 -7.33
C GLU A 226 -16.92 4.89 -7.70
N PHE A 227 -16.93 3.56 -7.75
CA PHE A 227 -15.77 2.74 -8.16
C PHE A 227 -15.59 2.64 -9.69
N GLY A 228 -16.46 3.27 -10.49
CA GLY A 228 -16.31 3.37 -11.94
C GLY A 228 -16.32 2.02 -12.65
N SER A 229 -15.24 1.66 -13.34
CA SER A 229 -15.14 0.42 -14.15
C SER A 229 -15.20 -0.88 -13.34
N VAL A 230 -15.03 -0.82 -12.03
CA VAL A 230 -15.08 -2.00 -11.14
C VAL A 230 -16.31 -2.01 -10.24
N ALA A 231 -17.31 -1.17 -10.52
CA ALA A 231 -18.52 -1.03 -9.72
C ALA A 231 -19.34 -2.32 -9.55
N ASP A 232 -19.30 -3.22 -10.52
CA ASP A 232 -19.95 -4.52 -10.55
C ASP A 232 -19.15 -5.63 -9.83
N ARG A 233 -17.94 -5.32 -9.38
CA ARG A 233 -16.97 -6.25 -8.77
C ARG A 233 -16.73 -5.93 -7.30
N VAL A 234 -17.73 -5.36 -6.62
CA VAL A 234 -17.64 -4.92 -5.24
C VAL A 234 -18.35 -5.89 -4.31
N LEU A 235 -17.61 -6.44 -3.36
CA LEU A 235 -18.11 -7.18 -2.22
C LEU A 235 -18.23 -6.25 -1.00
N TRP A 236 -19.43 -6.06 -0.48
CA TRP A 236 -19.66 -5.27 0.72
C TRP A 236 -19.55 -6.11 1.99
N PHE A 237 -18.82 -5.62 3.01
CA PHE A 237 -18.71 -6.31 4.28
C PHE A 237 -18.94 -5.37 5.47
N LYS A 238 -19.51 -5.89 6.58
CA LYS A 238 -19.76 -5.13 7.83
C LYS A 238 -18.65 -5.24 8.85
N THR A 239 -18.32 -6.45 9.24
CA THR A 239 -17.37 -6.75 10.34
C THR A 239 -16.21 -7.60 9.90
N GLY A 240 -16.27 -8.17 8.73
CA GLY A 240 -15.21 -9.00 8.17
C GLY A 240 -15.66 -9.70 6.90
N ILE A 241 -14.69 -10.05 6.11
CA ILE A 241 -14.88 -10.66 4.80
C ILE A 241 -15.14 -12.16 4.97
N HIS A 242 -16.08 -12.70 4.19
CA HIS A 242 -16.35 -14.12 4.08
C HIS A 242 -15.57 -14.70 2.91
N VAL A 243 -14.83 -15.79 3.14
CA VAL A 243 -13.97 -16.41 2.13
C VAL A 243 -14.76 -16.82 0.89
N TYR A 244 -15.90 -17.48 1.07
CA TYR A 244 -16.68 -17.99 -0.07
C TYR A 244 -17.29 -16.87 -0.93
N ASP A 245 -17.63 -15.72 -0.35
CA ASP A 245 -18.09 -14.56 -1.13
C ASP A 245 -16.96 -14.02 -2.03
N VAL A 246 -15.71 -14.07 -1.54
CA VAL A 246 -14.54 -13.71 -2.34
C VAL A 246 -14.23 -14.76 -3.41
N VAL A 247 -14.37 -16.04 -3.08
CA VAL A 247 -14.22 -17.14 -4.04
C VAL A 247 -15.25 -17.02 -5.16
N ASP A 248 -16.50 -16.68 -4.85
CA ASP A 248 -17.55 -16.47 -5.86
C ASP A 248 -17.20 -15.33 -6.82
N LEU A 249 -16.60 -14.23 -6.30
CA LEU A 249 -16.07 -13.15 -7.16
C LEU A 249 -14.88 -13.64 -8.00
N ALA A 250 -13.96 -14.40 -7.41
CA ALA A 250 -12.82 -14.95 -8.13
C ALA A 250 -13.28 -15.86 -9.27
N GLU A 251 -14.25 -16.76 -9.03
CA GLU A 251 -14.83 -17.59 -10.09
C GLU A 251 -15.45 -16.81 -11.24
N GLN A 252 -16.03 -15.64 -10.93
CA GLN A 252 -16.71 -14.81 -11.92
C GLN A 252 -15.74 -13.93 -12.73
N TYR A 253 -14.67 -13.42 -12.11
CA TYR A 253 -13.84 -12.37 -12.70
C TYR A 253 -12.37 -12.76 -12.93
N ALA A 254 -11.95 -13.97 -12.52
CA ALA A 254 -10.58 -14.39 -12.75
C ALA A 254 -10.26 -14.53 -14.24
N THR A 255 -9.06 -14.13 -14.60
CA THR A 255 -8.49 -14.31 -15.94
C THR A 255 -7.30 -15.26 -15.90
N GLU A 256 -6.97 -15.87 -17.03
CA GLU A 256 -5.72 -16.64 -17.15
C GLU A 256 -4.52 -15.68 -17.01
N MET A 257 -3.51 -16.11 -16.27
CA MET A 257 -2.24 -15.37 -16.23
C MET A 257 -1.60 -15.39 -17.62
N PRO A 258 -1.05 -14.25 -18.07
CA PRO A 258 -0.39 -14.16 -19.38
C PRO A 258 0.87 -15.01 -19.48
#